data_4d2dec4829b872abb0759c1fa5e11982
#
_entry.id   4d2dec4829b872abb0759c1fa5e11982
#
_cell.length_a   1.000
_cell.length_b   1.000
_cell.length_c   1.000
_cell.angle_alpha   90.00
_cell.angle_beta   90.00
_cell.angle_gamma   90.00
#
_symmetry.space_group_name_H-M   'P 1'
#
loop_
_entity.id
_entity.type
_entity.pdbx_description
1 polymer ?
#
loop_
_entity_poly.entity_id
_entity_poly.type
_entity_poly.pdbx_seq_one_letter_code
_entity_poly.pdbx_strand_id
1 'polypeptide(L)'
;MNRKLTYFVSDVHLGLQVDDPSAREARFVDFLRSLPEETAALYLLGDIWDFWYEYRDVVPKGYVRVFGAIADLIDRGVDVYFFQGNHDVWTYSYFEELGMKCLEQPSLVEIGGKMFCLGHGDGLGPVPLGYRFLRGVFHSRVLQFLFSMLHPWIAFRLGNGWSKKNRLSRHEEYVFKGEEEPLYKFAAEFEKIHKVDCFVFGHYHCDVSMKTPGGADFIVLKDWMDGSPFFSI
;
A
#
# COMPACT_ATOMS: atom_id res chain seq x y z
N MET A 1 -0.71 -24.07 16.22
CA MET A 1 -2.03 -23.58 15.83
C MET A 1 -2.12 -23.58 14.31
N ASN A 2 -3.27 -23.94 13.75
CA ASN A 2 -3.44 -23.95 12.29
C ASN A 2 -3.87 -22.53 11.87
N ARG A 3 -2.90 -21.65 11.55
CA ARG A 3 -3.15 -20.30 11.09
C ARG A 3 -3.66 -20.30 9.67
N LYS A 4 -4.78 -19.63 9.40
CA LYS A 4 -5.45 -19.66 8.10
C LYS A 4 -5.90 -18.30 7.61
N LEU A 5 -6.07 -17.31 8.52
CA LEU A 5 -6.61 -16.00 8.16
C LEU A 5 -5.52 -15.13 7.54
N THR A 6 -5.85 -14.51 6.43
CA THR A 6 -4.99 -13.55 5.74
C THR A 6 -5.73 -12.22 5.59
N TYR A 7 -5.06 -11.14 5.92
CA TYR A 7 -5.60 -9.79 5.89
C TYR A 7 -4.87 -8.93 4.87
N PHE A 8 -5.61 -8.04 4.21
CA PHE A 8 -5.11 -7.11 3.22
C PHE A 8 -5.57 -5.70 3.57
N VAL A 9 -4.63 -4.76 3.58
CA VAL A 9 -4.85 -3.34 3.90
C VAL A 9 -4.07 -2.49 2.92
N SER A 10 -4.62 -1.35 2.51
CA SER A 10 -3.98 -0.36 1.65
C SER A 10 -4.36 1.06 2.06
N ASP A 11 -3.63 2.06 1.58
CA ASP A 11 -4.01 3.47 1.61
C ASP A 11 -4.38 4.00 3.02
N VAL A 12 -3.55 3.67 4.02
CA VAL A 12 -3.72 4.17 5.40
C VAL A 12 -3.31 5.63 5.51
N HIS A 13 -2.31 6.05 4.72
CA HIS A 13 -1.78 7.41 4.70
C HIS A 13 -1.45 7.96 6.07
N LEU A 14 -0.69 7.19 6.86
CA LEU A 14 -0.20 7.64 8.16
C LEU A 14 0.66 8.91 8.00
N GLY A 15 0.36 9.92 8.80
CA GLY A 15 1.06 11.21 8.75
C GLY A 15 0.40 12.27 7.87
N LEU A 16 -0.55 11.94 7.01
CA LEU A 16 -1.31 12.91 6.23
C LEU A 16 -2.10 13.84 7.16
N GLN A 17 -1.80 15.13 7.08
CA GLN A 17 -2.38 16.18 7.93
C GLN A 17 -3.74 16.65 7.41
N VAL A 18 -4.68 15.71 7.28
CA VAL A 18 -6.08 15.93 6.88
C VAL A 18 -6.96 15.11 7.82
N ASP A 19 -8.12 15.60 8.17
CA ASP A 19 -9.04 15.05 9.18
C ASP A 19 -8.35 14.93 10.54
N ASP A 20 -8.43 13.79 11.22
CA ASP A 20 -7.71 13.52 12.47
C ASP A 20 -6.60 12.47 12.26
N PRO A 21 -5.35 12.89 11.98
CA PRO A 21 -4.23 11.97 11.77
C PRO A 21 -3.96 11.06 12.97
N SER A 22 -4.18 11.57 14.19
CA SER A 22 -3.93 10.82 15.41
C SER A 22 -4.98 9.74 15.63
N ALA A 23 -6.24 10.04 15.35
CA ALA A 23 -7.31 9.06 15.40
C ALA A 23 -7.13 7.97 14.32
N ARG A 24 -6.68 8.34 13.11
CA ARG A 24 -6.36 7.39 12.05
C ARG A 24 -5.22 6.45 12.46
N GLU A 25 -4.12 6.98 12.99
CA GLU A 25 -3.03 6.15 13.51
C GLU A 25 -3.51 5.22 14.64
N ALA A 26 -4.32 5.73 15.58
CA ALA A 26 -4.87 4.93 16.66
C ALA A 26 -5.76 3.78 16.12
N ARG A 27 -6.67 4.06 15.16
CA ARG A 27 -7.49 3.02 14.52
C ARG A 27 -6.64 1.94 13.85
N PHE A 28 -5.56 2.34 13.18
CA PHE A 28 -4.67 1.37 12.53
C PHE A 28 -3.93 0.49 13.56
N VAL A 29 -3.44 1.08 14.64
CA VAL A 29 -2.83 0.34 15.76
C VAL A 29 -3.82 -0.62 16.40
N ASP A 30 -5.05 -0.17 16.63
CA ASP A 30 -6.10 -1.01 17.22
C ASP A 30 -6.47 -2.17 16.28
N PHE A 31 -6.55 -1.94 14.98
CA PHE A 31 -6.72 -2.99 13.98
C PHE A 31 -5.60 -4.03 14.06
N LEU A 32 -4.33 -3.60 13.99
CA LEU A 32 -3.18 -4.52 14.06
C LEU A 32 -3.21 -5.38 15.32
N ARG A 33 -3.55 -4.78 16.47
CA ARG A 33 -3.64 -5.49 17.75
C ARG A 33 -4.86 -6.39 17.87
N SER A 34 -5.93 -6.09 17.15
CA SER A 34 -7.15 -6.89 17.15
C SER A 34 -7.07 -8.14 16.27
N LEU A 35 -6.03 -8.27 15.44
CA LEU A 35 -5.86 -9.44 14.59
C LEU A 35 -5.78 -10.73 15.42
N PRO A 36 -6.65 -11.72 15.13
CA PRO A 36 -6.76 -12.94 15.93
C PRO A 36 -5.49 -13.80 15.85
N GLU A 37 -5.34 -14.73 16.79
CA GLU A 37 -4.18 -15.64 16.86
C GLU A 37 -4.06 -16.56 15.65
N GLU A 38 -5.17 -16.84 14.98
CA GLU A 38 -5.25 -17.63 13.76
C GLU A 38 -4.74 -16.89 12.50
N THR A 39 -4.33 -15.64 12.65
CA THR A 39 -3.77 -14.85 11.55
C THR A 39 -2.47 -15.48 11.07
N ALA A 40 -2.43 -15.82 9.78
CA ALA A 40 -1.26 -16.36 9.08
C ALA A 40 -0.43 -15.24 8.47
N ALA A 41 -1.10 -14.29 7.81
CA ALA A 41 -0.42 -13.22 7.07
C ALA A 41 -1.20 -11.89 7.10
N LEU A 42 -0.45 -10.81 6.99
CA LEU A 42 -0.94 -9.44 6.77
C LEU A 42 -0.20 -8.87 5.55
N TYR A 43 -0.97 -8.46 4.54
CA TYR A 43 -0.45 -7.77 3.36
C TYR A 43 -0.77 -6.28 3.44
N LEU A 44 0.27 -5.46 3.51
CA LEU A 44 0.21 -4.00 3.44
C LEU A 44 0.47 -3.61 1.97
N LEU A 45 -0.59 -3.25 1.25
CA LEU A 45 -0.56 -3.06 -0.21
C LEU A 45 -0.21 -1.63 -0.63
N GLY A 46 0.71 -0.99 0.07
CA GLY A 46 1.24 0.33 -0.25
C GLY A 46 0.41 1.51 0.26
N ASP A 47 1.00 2.70 0.19
CA ASP A 47 0.46 3.96 0.72
C ASP A 47 0.05 3.84 2.20
N ILE A 48 0.82 3.05 2.97
CA ILE A 48 0.64 2.94 4.42
C ILE A 48 1.09 4.24 5.09
N TRP A 49 2.19 4.80 4.61
CA TRP A 49 2.67 6.14 5.01
C TRP A 49 2.38 7.15 3.90
N ASP A 50 1.88 8.32 4.27
CA ASP A 50 1.58 9.40 3.33
C ASP A 50 2.82 10.00 2.68
N PHE A 51 3.94 9.97 3.37
CA PHE A 51 5.26 10.26 2.85
C PHE A 51 6.31 9.50 3.63
N TRP A 52 7.11 8.70 2.93
CA TRP A 52 8.24 7.97 3.50
C TRP A 52 9.50 8.24 2.69
N TYR A 53 10.56 8.61 3.38
CA TYR A 53 11.90 8.64 2.83
C TYR A 53 12.87 8.06 3.85
N GLU A 54 13.51 6.96 3.49
CA GLU A 54 14.52 6.29 4.29
C GLU A 54 15.89 6.87 3.96
N TYR A 55 16.52 7.56 4.92
CA TYR A 55 17.92 7.91 4.85
C TYR A 55 18.76 6.75 5.37
N ARG A 56 20.06 6.81 5.13
CA ARG A 56 20.96 5.76 5.57
C ARG A 56 20.86 5.42 7.07
N ASP A 57 20.77 6.43 7.92
CA ASP A 57 20.78 6.29 9.37
C ASP A 57 19.59 7.00 10.05
N VAL A 58 18.58 7.45 9.24
CA VAL A 58 17.44 8.21 9.76
C VAL A 58 16.16 7.85 9.00
N VAL A 59 15.13 7.52 9.73
CA VAL A 59 13.76 7.31 9.22
C VAL A 59 12.81 8.39 9.75
N PRO A 60 11.62 8.58 9.17
CA PRO A 60 10.62 9.49 9.71
C PRO A 60 10.33 9.19 11.18
N LYS A 61 10.38 10.22 12.01
CA LYS A 61 10.02 10.10 13.43
C LYS A 61 8.52 9.91 13.61
N GLY A 62 8.15 9.20 14.64
CA GLY A 62 6.75 8.85 14.94
C GLY A 62 6.47 7.39 14.65
N TYR A 63 5.19 7.05 14.59
CA TYR A 63 4.71 5.70 14.25
C TYR A 63 5.22 4.57 15.17
N VAL A 64 5.79 4.91 16.34
CA VAL A 64 6.39 3.92 17.27
C VAL A 64 5.37 2.87 17.69
N ARG A 65 4.10 3.28 17.87
CA ARG A 65 3.01 2.35 18.22
C ARG A 65 2.64 1.43 17.07
N VAL A 66 2.69 1.94 15.83
CA VAL A 66 2.45 1.16 14.60
C VAL A 66 3.55 0.12 14.44
N PHE A 67 4.81 0.54 14.50
CA PHE A 67 5.95 -0.38 14.40
C PHE A 67 5.96 -1.41 15.54
N GLY A 68 5.64 -0.98 16.77
CA GLY A 68 5.49 -1.91 17.89
C GLY A 68 4.39 -2.95 17.65
N ALA A 69 3.24 -2.55 17.13
CA ALA A 69 2.16 -3.50 16.82
C ALA A 69 2.53 -4.44 15.64
N ILE A 70 3.28 -3.95 14.64
CA ILE A 70 3.80 -4.80 13.55
C ILE A 70 4.83 -5.79 14.10
N ALA A 71 5.75 -5.34 14.94
CA ALA A 71 6.74 -6.23 15.59
C ALA A 71 6.06 -7.30 16.44
N ASP A 72 5.06 -6.93 17.24
CA ASP A 72 4.26 -7.88 18.02
C ASP A 72 3.57 -8.95 17.14
N LEU A 73 3.10 -8.57 15.94
CA LEU A 73 2.54 -9.53 14.98
C LEU A 73 3.61 -10.50 14.47
N ILE A 74 4.77 -9.99 14.09
CA ILE A 74 5.89 -10.77 13.58
C ILE A 74 6.40 -11.74 14.68
N ASP A 75 6.55 -11.26 15.91
CA ASP A 75 6.97 -12.06 17.06
C ASP A 75 5.96 -13.17 17.40
N ARG A 76 4.67 -12.93 17.14
CA ARG A 76 3.63 -13.97 17.21
C ARG A 76 3.68 -14.94 16.02
N GLY A 77 4.56 -14.72 15.03
CA GLY A 77 4.76 -15.54 13.84
C GLY A 77 3.75 -15.28 12.72
N VAL A 78 3.19 -14.07 12.65
CA VAL A 78 2.42 -13.60 11.49
C VAL A 78 3.40 -13.13 10.43
N ASP A 79 3.23 -13.59 9.19
CA ASP A 79 3.99 -13.08 8.06
C ASP A 79 3.46 -11.70 7.65
N VAL A 80 4.25 -10.64 7.83
CA VAL A 80 3.88 -9.30 7.39
C VAL A 80 4.57 -8.96 6.08
N TYR A 81 3.77 -8.72 5.04
CA TYR A 81 4.24 -8.35 3.72
C TYR A 81 3.99 -6.86 3.46
N PHE A 82 4.92 -6.21 2.77
CA PHE A 82 4.81 -4.81 2.39
C PHE A 82 5.04 -4.63 0.89
N PHE A 83 4.15 -3.88 0.24
CA PHE A 83 4.31 -3.36 -1.10
C PHE A 83 4.52 -1.86 -1.04
N GLN A 84 5.42 -1.33 -1.85
CA GLN A 84 5.54 0.11 -2.04
C GLN A 84 4.33 0.66 -2.78
N GLY A 85 3.75 1.75 -2.27
CA GLY A 85 2.84 2.59 -3.02
C GLY A 85 3.54 3.79 -3.62
N ASN A 86 2.80 4.72 -4.18
CA ASN A 86 3.39 5.93 -4.76
C ASN A 86 3.75 7.01 -3.73
N HIS A 87 3.25 6.93 -2.50
CA HIS A 87 3.56 7.82 -1.39
C HIS A 87 4.72 7.31 -0.51
N ASP A 88 4.88 6.02 -0.39
CA ASP A 88 5.92 5.38 0.42
C ASP A 88 6.93 4.57 -0.43
N VAL A 89 7.21 5.07 -1.64
CA VAL A 89 8.10 4.43 -2.63
C VAL A 89 9.59 4.45 -2.23
N TRP A 90 10.01 5.32 -1.30
CA TRP A 90 11.42 5.48 -0.94
C TRP A 90 11.77 4.71 0.33
N THR A 91 11.48 3.42 0.30
CA THR A 91 11.87 2.41 1.30
C THR A 91 13.04 1.59 0.75
N TYR A 92 14.00 1.24 1.60
CA TYR A 92 15.17 0.47 1.20
C TYR A 92 15.31 -0.80 2.04
N SER A 93 15.84 -0.73 3.26
CA SER A 93 16.10 -1.90 4.10
C SER A 93 15.35 -1.90 5.43
N TYR A 94 14.90 -0.75 5.90
CA TYR A 94 14.36 -0.59 7.25
C TYR A 94 13.17 -1.51 7.55
N PHE A 95 12.27 -1.70 6.59
CA PHE A 95 11.11 -2.59 6.80
C PHE A 95 11.52 -4.06 6.83
N GLU A 96 12.51 -4.46 6.03
CA GLU A 96 13.08 -5.80 6.08
C GLU A 96 13.84 -6.04 7.39
N GLU A 97 14.56 -5.05 7.90
CA GLU A 97 15.24 -5.09 9.20
C GLU A 97 14.24 -5.22 10.37
N LEU A 98 13.02 -4.71 10.21
CA LEU A 98 11.92 -4.93 11.16
C LEU A 98 11.28 -6.33 11.05
N GLY A 99 11.66 -7.12 10.04
CA GLY A 99 11.15 -8.46 9.81
C GLY A 99 9.96 -8.52 8.84
N MET A 100 9.60 -7.42 8.18
CA MET A 100 8.62 -7.45 7.10
C MET A 100 9.23 -8.04 5.82
N LYS A 101 8.40 -8.64 4.97
CA LYS A 101 8.78 -9.17 3.65
C LYS A 101 8.35 -8.18 2.57
N CYS A 102 9.30 -7.43 1.99
CA CYS A 102 9.01 -6.47 0.93
C CYS A 102 8.85 -7.18 -0.41
N LEU A 103 7.76 -6.89 -1.11
CA LEU A 103 7.42 -7.47 -2.40
C LEU A 103 7.27 -6.40 -3.48
N GLU A 104 7.66 -6.74 -4.70
CA GLU A 104 7.42 -5.89 -5.88
C GLU A 104 6.05 -6.20 -6.49
N GLN A 105 5.40 -5.19 -7.07
CA GLN A 105 4.14 -5.37 -7.76
C GLN A 105 4.34 -5.56 -9.28
N PRO A 106 3.52 -6.39 -9.96
CA PRO A 106 2.53 -7.29 -9.37
C PRO A 106 3.19 -8.58 -8.85
N SER A 107 2.75 -9.08 -7.71
CA SER A 107 3.20 -10.37 -7.17
C SER A 107 2.10 -11.42 -7.24
N LEU A 108 2.44 -12.63 -7.71
CA LEU A 108 1.57 -13.81 -7.65
C LEU A 108 1.88 -14.59 -6.37
N VAL A 109 0.86 -14.78 -5.54
CA VAL A 109 0.97 -15.46 -4.24
C VAL A 109 -0.15 -16.50 -4.11
N GLU A 110 0.21 -17.72 -3.72
CA GLU A 110 -0.78 -18.74 -3.40
C GLU A 110 -1.23 -18.60 -1.95
N ILE A 111 -2.52 -18.41 -1.72
CA ILE A 111 -3.13 -18.28 -0.40
C ILE A 111 -4.35 -19.20 -0.34
N GLY A 112 -4.34 -20.16 0.59
CA GLY A 112 -5.46 -21.08 0.78
C GLY A 112 -5.81 -21.91 -0.47
N GLY A 113 -4.82 -22.22 -1.33
CA GLY A 113 -5.01 -22.96 -2.57
C GLY A 113 -5.56 -22.14 -3.74
N LYS A 114 -5.68 -20.83 -3.58
CA LYS A 114 -6.05 -19.88 -4.63
C LYS A 114 -4.87 -18.99 -4.99
N MET A 115 -4.75 -18.61 -6.27
CA MET A 115 -3.71 -17.72 -6.77
C MET A 115 -4.18 -16.27 -6.71
N PHE A 116 -3.50 -15.47 -5.94
CA PHE A 116 -3.72 -14.02 -5.80
C PHE A 116 -2.69 -13.24 -6.60
N CYS A 117 -3.14 -12.17 -7.27
CA CYS A 117 -2.28 -11.14 -7.85
C CYS A 117 -2.39 -9.88 -6.99
N LEU A 118 -1.29 -9.53 -6.32
CA LEU A 118 -1.26 -8.48 -5.31
C LEU A 118 -0.36 -7.31 -5.74
N GLY A 119 -0.70 -6.12 -5.29
CA GLY A 119 0.10 -4.92 -5.44
C GLY A 119 -0.62 -3.68 -4.95
N HIS A 120 0.05 -2.53 -5.01
CA HIS A 120 -0.62 -1.25 -4.77
C HIS A 120 -1.54 -0.88 -5.93
N GLY A 121 -1.08 -1.04 -7.17
CA GLY A 121 -1.84 -0.76 -8.37
C GLY A 121 -1.35 0.45 -9.17
N ASP A 122 -0.52 1.30 -8.59
CA ASP A 122 0.06 2.45 -9.27
C ASP A 122 0.94 2.04 -10.46
N GLY A 123 0.71 2.65 -11.61
CA GLY A 123 1.51 2.39 -12.81
C GLY A 123 1.25 1.04 -13.49
N LEU A 124 0.32 0.22 -13.02
CA LEU A 124 -0.16 -0.96 -13.70
C LEU A 124 -1.16 -0.60 -14.80
N GLY A 125 -1.07 -1.28 -15.95
CA GLY A 125 -1.93 -1.04 -17.11
C GLY A 125 -1.56 0.20 -17.94
N PRO A 126 -2.47 0.65 -18.82
CA PRO A 126 -2.25 1.77 -19.74
C PRO A 126 -2.39 3.12 -19.01
N VAL A 127 -1.32 3.59 -18.37
CA VAL A 127 -1.30 4.88 -17.68
C VAL A 127 -0.82 6.02 -18.59
N PRO A 128 -1.27 7.28 -18.36
CA PRO A 128 -0.83 8.44 -19.13
C PRO A 128 0.69 8.65 -19.13
N LEU A 129 1.25 9.15 -20.24
CA LEU A 129 2.70 9.38 -20.37
C LEU A 129 3.25 10.32 -19.30
N GLY A 130 2.50 11.36 -18.91
CA GLY A 130 2.90 12.28 -17.84
C GLY A 130 3.04 11.57 -16.49
N TYR A 131 2.14 10.65 -16.18
CA TYR A 131 2.23 9.84 -14.96
C TYR A 131 3.44 8.88 -15.02
N ARG A 132 3.67 8.22 -16.17
CA ARG A 132 4.86 7.36 -16.36
C ARG A 132 6.16 8.12 -16.17
N PHE A 133 6.23 9.35 -16.70
CA PHE A 133 7.39 10.22 -16.51
C PHE A 133 7.58 10.56 -15.03
N LEU A 134 6.53 11.03 -14.35
CA LEU A 134 6.59 11.35 -12.92
C LEU A 134 7.00 10.15 -12.07
N ARG A 135 6.42 8.98 -12.33
CA ARG A 135 6.81 7.73 -11.68
C ARG A 135 8.29 7.41 -11.92
N GLY A 136 8.77 7.58 -13.17
CA GLY A 136 10.19 7.42 -13.49
C GLY A 136 11.11 8.35 -12.71
N VAL A 137 10.69 9.60 -12.46
CA VAL A 137 11.41 10.56 -11.60
C VAL A 137 11.52 10.02 -10.18
N PHE A 138 10.41 9.56 -9.57
CA PHE A 138 10.42 9.03 -8.20
C PHE A 138 11.21 7.74 -8.04
N HIS A 139 11.22 6.88 -9.05
CA HIS A 139 12.00 5.63 -9.04
C HIS A 139 13.45 5.80 -9.51
N SER A 140 13.87 7.00 -9.94
CA SER A 140 15.25 7.26 -10.36
C SER A 140 16.21 7.26 -9.18
N ARG A 141 17.10 6.27 -9.11
CA ARG A 141 18.12 6.17 -8.05
C ARG A 141 19.02 7.40 -7.95
N VAL A 142 19.30 8.04 -9.10
CA VAL A 142 20.10 9.28 -9.12
C VAL A 142 19.35 10.42 -8.46
N LEU A 143 18.07 10.58 -8.77
CA LEU A 143 17.25 11.64 -8.16
C LEU A 143 16.97 11.36 -6.68
N GLN A 144 16.80 10.10 -6.30
CA GLN A 144 16.70 9.68 -4.90
C GLN A 144 17.99 10.02 -4.14
N PHE A 145 19.17 9.74 -4.73
CA PHE A 145 20.45 10.12 -4.13
C PHE A 145 20.58 11.64 -3.98
N LEU A 146 20.24 12.42 -5.01
CA LEU A 146 20.28 13.88 -4.91
C LEU A 146 19.29 14.40 -3.83
N PHE A 147 18.12 13.78 -3.72
CA PHE A 147 17.14 14.10 -2.66
C PHE A 147 17.69 13.77 -1.26
N SER A 148 18.46 12.69 -1.11
CA SER A 148 19.09 12.30 0.15
C SER A 148 20.10 13.34 0.68
N MET A 149 20.61 14.20 -0.20
CA MET A 149 21.52 15.32 0.20
C MET A 149 20.77 16.47 0.88
N LEU A 150 19.43 16.51 0.78
CA LEU A 150 18.65 17.49 1.50
C LEU A 150 18.60 17.14 2.98
N HIS A 151 18.69 18.18 3.83
CA HIS A 151 18.46 17.98 5.26
C HIS A 151 17.08 17.37 5.51
N PRO A 152 16.93 16.32 6.35
CA PRO A 152 15.67 15.62 6.55
C PRO A 152 14.47 16.54 6.84
N TRP A 153 14.66 17.58 7.63
CA TRP A 153 13.61 18.57 7.90
C TRP A 153 13.05 19.23 6.62
N ILE A 154 13.92 19.57 5.65
CA ILE A 154 13.50 20.17 4.37
C ILE A 154 12.76 19.12 3.54
N ALA A 155 13.33 17.93 3.42
CA ALA A 155 12.77 16.84 2.64
C ALA A 155 11.36 16.44 3.12
N PHE A 156 11.18 16.25 4.41
CA PHE A 156 9.86 15.93 4.98
C PHE A 156 8.86 17.08 4.85
N ARG A 157 9.30 18.32 4.95
CA ARG A 157 8.43 19.48 4.72
C ARG A 157 7.95 19.57 3.26
N LEU A 158 8.83 19.28 2.31
CA LEU A 158 8.48 19.24 0.88
C LEU A 158 7.53 18.08 0.57
N GLY A 159 7.85 16.86 1.01
CA GLY A 159 7.04 15.67 0.76
C GLY A 159 5.64 15.78 1.37
N ASN A 160 5.55 16.09 2.65
CA ASN A 160 4.25 16.27 3.34
C ASN A 160 3.45 17.45 2.75
N GLY A 161 4.12 18.53 2.34
CA GLY A 161 3.47 19.67 1.69
C GLY A 161 2.87 19.32 0.33
N TRP A 162 3.59 18.50 -0.46
CA TRP A 162 3.10 18.02 -1.75
C TRP A 162 1.88 17.11 -1.57
N SER A 163 1.97 16.12 -0.71
CA SER A 163 0.86 15.19 -0.46
C SER A 163 -0.39 15.93 0.00
N LYS A 164 -0.27 16.79 1.01
CA LYS A 164 -1.39 17.61 1.48
C LYS A 164 -2.02 18.45 0.37
N LYS A 165 -1.21 19.11 -0.47
CA LYS A 165 -1.71 19.92 -1.60
C LYS A 165 -2.47 19.07 -2.60
N ASN A 166 -1.94 17.91 -2.97
CA ASN A 166 -2.61 17.00 -3.91
C ASN A 166 -3.95 16.51 -3.37
N ARG A 167 -4.03 16.17 -2.07
CA ARG A 167 -5.27 15.74 -1.44
C ARG A 167 -6.32 16.85 -1.39
N LEU A 168 -5.93 18.05 -0.98
CA LEU A 168 -6.83 19.19 -0.92
C LEU A 168 -7.29 19.70 -2.29
N SER A 169 -6.56 19.40 -3.37
CA SER A 169 -6.97 19.76 -4.73
C SER A 169 -7.97 18.77 -5.34
N ARG A 170 -8.14 17.59 -4.76
CA ARG A 170 -9.14 16.61 -5.16
C ARG A 170 -10.43 16.89 -4.39
N HIS A 171 -11.30 17.75 -4.94
CA HIS A 171 -12.57 18.16 -4.30
C HIS A 171 -13.66 17.10 -4.40
N GLU A 172 -13.50 16.07 -5.23
CA GLU A 172 -14.49 15.02 -5.46
C GLU A 172 -13.90 13.65 -5.15
N GLU A 173 -14.74 12.77 -4.58
CA GLU A 173 -14.38 11.36 -4.43
C GLU A 173 -14.12 10.76 -5.82
N TYR A 174 -13.10 9.93 -5.91
CA TYR A 174 -12.80 9.25 -7.17
C TYR A 174 -13.90 8.27 -7.50
N VAL A 175 -14.51 8.44 -8.67
CA VAL A 175 -15.52 7.50 -9.19
C VAL A 175 -14.82 6.47 -10.05
N PHE A 176 -14.83 5.23 -9.63
CA PHE A 176 -14.25 4.12 -10.38
C PHE A 176 -15.01 3.88 -11.69
N LYS A 177 -14.29 3.82 -12.80
CA LYS A 177 -14.87 3.76 -14.16
C LYS A 177 -15.11 2.32 -14.66
N GLY A 178 -15.11 1.35 -13.75
CA GLY A 178 -15.33 -0.04 -14.09
C GLY A 178 -14.26 -0.60 -15.04
N GLU A 179 -14.68 -1.22 -16.12
CA GLU A 179 -13.81 -1.86 -17.12
C GLU A 179 -12.88 -0.89 -17.85
N GLU A 180 -13.18 0.41 -17.83
CA GLU A 180 -12.35 1.44 -18.45
C GLU A 180 -11.10 1.79 -17.64
N GLU A 181 -11.03 1.37 -16.36
CA GLU A 181 -9.87 1.66 -15.51
C GLU A 181 -8.60 0.96 -15.99
N PRO A 182 -7.46 1.67 -15.98
CA PRO A 182 -6.17 1.09 -16.33
C PRO A 182 -5.84 -0.18 -15.56
N LEU A 183 -6.16 -0.22 -14.27
CA LEU A 183 -5.89 -1.34 -13.38
C LEU A 183 -6.78 -2.56 -13.71
N TYR A 184 -8.05 -2.32 -14.07
CA TYR A 184 -8.92 -3.40 -14.52
C TYR A 184 -8.45 -3.96 -15.87
N LYS A 185 -8.07 -3.08 -16.82
CA LYS A 185 -7.46 -3.50 -18.09
C LYS A 185 -6.20 -4.31 -17.89
N PHE A 186 -5.37 -3.92 -16.92
CA PHE A 186 -4.21 -4.72 -16.53
C PHE A 186 -4.63 -6.11 -16.07
N ALA A 187 -5.58 -6.23 -15.15
CA ALA A 187 -6.04 -7.51 -14.63
C ALA A 187 -6.59 -8.42 -15.74
N ALA A 188 -7.43 -7.86 -16.62
CA ALA A 188 -8.01 -8.58 -17.76
C ALA A 188 -6.97 -9.08 -18.78
N GLU A 189 -5.87 -8.35 -18.99
CA GLU A 189 -4.78 -8.81 -19.84
C GLU A 189 -3.87 -9.82 -19.10
N PHE A 190 -3.61 -9.60 -17.81
CA PHE A 190 -2.73 -10.42 -17.00
C PHE A 190 -3.27 -11.85 -16.81
N GLU A 191 -4.59 -12.00 -16.61
CA GLU A 191 -5.23 -13.32 -16.45
C GLU A 191 -5.21 -14.19 -17.73
N LYS A 192 -5.00 -13.58 -18.91
CA LYS A 192 -4.86 -14.37 -20.17
C LYS A 192 -3.60 -15.22 -20.21
N ILE A 193 -2.58 -14.83 -19.45
CA ILE A 193 -1.26 -15.48 -19.46
C ILE A 193 -0.88 -16.07 -18.11
N HIS A 194 -1.60 -15.70 -17.04
CA HIS A 194 -1.37 -16.19 -15.70
C HIS A 194 -2.69 -16.70 -15.11
N LYS A 195 -2.68 -17.86 -14.43
CA LYS A 195 -3.82 -18.29 -13.66
C LYS A 195 -3.92 -17.40 -12.41
N VAL A 196 -5.01 -16.65 -12.29
CA VAL A 196 -5.32 -15.80 -11.14
C VAL A 196 -6.75 -16.07 -10.71
N ASP A 197 -6.98 -16.30 -9.43
CA ASP A 197 -8.30 -16.48 -8.85
C ASP A 197 -8.81 -15.15 -8.22
N CYS A 198 -7.90 -14.28 -7.78
CA CYS A 198 -8.26 -12.99 -7.16
C CYS A 198 -7.15 -11.94 -7.37
N PHE A 199 -7.55 -10.75 -7.77
CA PHE A 199 -6.71 -9.56 -7.79
C PHE A 199 -7.08 -8.68 -6.60
N VAL A 200 -6.08 -8.19 -5.83
CA VAL A 200 -6.30 -7.26 -4.71
C VAL A 200 -5.33 -6.09 -4.82
N PHE A 201 -5.88 -4.89 -4.91
CA PHE A 201 -5.15 -3.64 -5.08
C PHE A 201 -5.68 -2.53 -4.18
N GLY A 202 -4.93 -1.43 -4.05
CA GLY A 202 -5.33 -0.15 -3.46
C GLY A 202 -5.39 0.98 -4.48
N HIS A 203 -4.77 2.13 -4.15
CA HIS A 203 -4.48 3.26 -5.03
C HIS A 203 -5.66 4.15 -5.42
N TYR A 204 -6.83 3.61 -5.71
CA TYR A 204 -7.98 4.39 -6.15
C TYR A 204 -8.84 4.95 -5.01
N HIS A 205 -8.57 4.57 -3.78
CA HIS A 205 -9.30 5.03 -2.57
C HIS A 205 -10.81 4.75 -2.62
N CYS A 206 -11.22 3.72 -3.32
CA CYS A 206 -12.63 3.34 -3.47
C CYS A 206 -12.80 1.84 -3.18
N ASP A 207 -13.97 1.46 -2.68
CA ASP A 207 -14.33 0.07 -2.45
C ASP A 207 -14.92 -0.52 -3.73
N VAL A 208 -14.19 -1.44 -4.36
CA VAL A 208 -14.63 -2.09 -5.60
C VAL A 208 -14.52 -3.60 -5.48
N SER A 209 -15.60 -4.29 -5.83
CA SER A 209 -15.62 -5.74 -6.00
C SER A 209 -16.31 -6.06 -7.31
N MET A 210 -15.56 -6.64 -8.25
CA MET A 210 -16.01 -6.99 -9.61
C MET A 210 -15.47 -8.37 -10.01
N LYS A 211 -15.90 -8.85 -11.16
CA LYS A 211 -15.28 -10.01 -11.83
C LYS A 211 -14.51 -9.54 -13.05
N THR A 212 -13.37 -10.15 -13.31
CA THR A 212 -12.68 -10.01 -14.58
C THR A 212 -13.36 -10.83 -15.67
N PRO A 213 -13.05 -10.61 -16.95
CA PRO A 213 -13.60 -11.42 -18.05
C PRO A 213 -13.30 -12.93 -17.94
N GLY A 214 -12.17 -13.32 -17.33
CA GLY A 214 -11.80 -14.71 -17.04
C GLY A 214 -12.47 -15.29 -15.79
N GLY A 215 -13.20 -14.47 -15.02
CA GLY A 215 -13.97 -14.86 -13.86
C GLY A 215 -13.25 -14.74 -12.52
N ALA A 216 -12.02 -14.22 -12.50
CA ALA A 216 -11.30 -13.90 -11.27
C ALA A 216 -11.99 -12.79 -10.48
N ASP A 217 -11.88 -12.79 -9.16
CA ASP A 217 -12.28 -11.66 -8.33
C ASP A 217 -11.34 -10.47 -8.55
N PHE A 218 -11.88 -9.27 -8.71
CA PHE A 218 -11.13 -8.03 -8.80
C PHE A 218 -11.57 -7.09 -7.68
N ILE A 219 -10.66 -6.84 -6.74
CA ILE A 219 -10.91 -6.09 -5.51
C ILE A 219 -9.98 -4.88 -5.46
N VAL A 220 -10.56 -3.70 -5.20
CA VAL A 220 -9.80 -2.49 -4.86
C VAL A 220 -10.22 -2.05 -3.46
N LEU A 221 -9.24 -1.83 -2.60
CA LEU A 221 -9.47 -1.46 -1.21
C LEU A 221 -9.66 0.05 -1.07
N LYS A 222 -10.64 0.43 -0.23
CA LYS A 222 -10.85 1.82 0.16
C LYS A 222 -9.73 2.30 1.10
N ASP A 223 -9.51 3.61 1.12
CA ASP A 223 -8.58 4.26 2.05
C ASP A 223 -9.11 4.30 3.51
N TRP A 224 -8.22 4.66 4.44
CA TRP A 224 -8.49 4.75 5.87
C TRP A 224 -8.91 6.15 6.35
N MET A 225 -9.36 7.02 5.45
CA MET A 225 -9.86 8.35 5.86
C MET A 225 -11.08 8.18 6.77
N ASP A 226 -12.04 7.40 6.32
CA ASP A 226 -13.25 7.07 7.07
C ASP A 226 -13.30 5.58 7.41
N GLY A 227 -13.11 5.24 8.68
CA GLY A 227 -13.20 3.85 9.13
C GLY A 227 -11.87 3.10 9.08
N SER A 228 -11.96 1.78 9.02
CA SER A 228 -10.83 0.84 9.03
C SER A 228 -11.06 -0.29 8.03
N PRO A 229 -11.10 0.01 6.72
CA PRO A 229 -11.39 -0.98 5.70
C PRO A 229 -10.26 -2.00 5.56
N PHE A 230 -10.62 -3.26 5.43
CA PHE A 230 -9.70 -4.35 5.11
C PHE A 230 -10.44 -5.44 4.33
N PHE A 231 -9.70 -6.25 3.61
CA PHE A 231 -10.17 -7.51 3.04
C PHE A 231 -9.54 -8.68 3.79
N SER A 232 -10.27 -9.79 3.95
CA SER A 232 -9.72 -10.98 4.61
C SER A 232 -10.29 -12.27 4.02
N ILE A 233 -9.53 -13.32 4.13
CA ILE A 233 -9.87 -14.69 3.69
C ILE A 233 -9.42 -15.71 4.71
#